data_f126781fa7bce6468b07c20bf590299e
#
_entry.id   f126781fa7bce6468b07c20bf590299e
#
_cell.length_a   1.000
_cell.length_b   1.000
_cell.length_c   1.000
_cell.angle_alpha   90.00
_cell.angle_beta   90.00
_cell.angle_gamma   90.00
#
_symmetry.space_group_name_H-M   'P 1'
#
loop_
_entity.id
_entity.type
_entity.pdbx_description
1 polymer ?
#
loop_
_entity_poly.entity_id
_entity_poly.type
_entity_poly.pdbx_seq_one_letter_code
_entity_poly.pdbx_strand_id
1 'polypeptide(L)'
;MPIQRVLLSSTMFLMVVGCGGGGGSSSPQTPVVVDPPEPDPTGLWVRSDDDGEGLVSYAAKLTQIGATRSATGGAVAEAAPAADASSGGFSSTYTLEASVDEYDIVKYNGSTLAIAPTRSGCCFIAEPVAAEAALPPPGQPPLPQIELFLTDSTSGTASLQSVIDLDEGVNAEGMYLSETGLQVLLSTAWWGVYGDRFTTPDGWLDEQVSLKSFDLTDPENPALTSELSIEGALVTSRRTGDEIHIISRHAPNIEGLVTYPQTEEEVASNEAILAEASDEDVLPEIRINGELVSPLTLDGCYRLDPEHPLAVPAPGDSTITTMLTVSANSGEILRSTCTSEPVTGVYMGETYVALTHVRWDLEEGGTMVHLLDRDSFDYMGSEKVEGDLYSGGNADFRISESSGAVRLVTTQWTGDPEDSFRHRLYVVRPEPSAPELEVLGLLGDDPEARIGKPNEDLYGVRFMGDRAYMVTFERIDPLYVIDLSIPSAPAIVGELEVPGFSDLLHEVSDDLLLGLGSSERRFPKLELYNVSDVSRPISQGLIELGADLDWGYSPAQY
;
A
#
# COMPACT_ATOMS: atom_id res chain seq x y z
N MET A 1 36.14 -24.74 -34.34
CA MET A 1 37.55 -24.81 -33.88
C MET A 1 37.61 -24.07 -32.57
N PRO A 2 38.32 -24.65 -31.56
CA PRO A 2 37.81 -25.73 -30.72
C PRO A 2 37.58 -25.28 -29.26
N ILE A 3 36.73 -26.05 -28.64
CA ILE A 3 36.37 -26.14 -27.23
C ILE A 3 37.61 -26.48 -26.37
N GLN A 4 37.78 -25.82 -25.25
CA GLN A 4 38.65 -26.32 -24.20
C GLN A 4 37.90 -26.46 -22.88
N ARG A 5 37.68 -27.72 -22.52
CA ARG A 5 37.21 -28.17 -21.19
C ARG A 5 38.33 -28.02 -20.18
N VAL A 6 38.03 -27.56 -18.98
CA VAL A 6 38.91 -27.70 -17.81
C VAL A 6 38.23 -28.63 -16.80
N LEU A 7 39.00 -29.63 -16.41
CA LEU A 7 38.60 -30.73 -15.49
C LEU A 7 38.64 -30.27 -14.02
N LEU A 8 37.61 -30.70 -13.28
CA LEU A 8 37.63 -30.76 -11.82
C LEU A 8 38.58 -31.86 -11.34
N SER A 9 39.41 -31.53 -10.37
CA SER A 9 40.26 -32.49 -9.63
C SER A 9 39.74 -32.59 -8.20
N SER A 10 39.07 -33.72 -7.87
CA SER A 10 38.71 -34.12 -6.50
C SER A 10 39.94 -34.65 -5.78
N THR A 11 40.27 -34.08 -4.63
CA THR A 11 41.31 -34.62 -3.75
C THR A 11 40.63 -35.25 -2.49
N MET A 12 40.72 -36.55 -2.45
CA MET A 12 40.23 -37.40 -1.34
C MET A 12 41.27 -37.38 -0.23
N PHE A 13 40.94 -37.02 0.99
CA PHE A 13 41.80 -37.07 2.15
C PHE A 13 41.60 -38.39 2.90
N LEU A 14 42.68 -39.14 3.01
CA LEU A 14 42.77 -40.42 3.75
C LEU A 14 43.22 -40.11 5.18
N MET A 15 42.42 -40.50 6.19
CA MET A 15 42.87 -40.50 7.60
C MET A 15 43.79 -41.66 7.86
N VAL A 16 44.98 -41.36 8.41
CA VAL A 16 45.84 -42.36 9.05
C VAL A 16 45.95 -42.01 10.53
N VAL A 17 45.50 -42.93 11.37
CA VAL A 17 45.70 -42.91 12.83
C VAL A 17 47.05 -43.54 13.15
N GLY A 18 47.96 -42.78 13.80
CA GLY A 18 49.22 -43.28 14.30
C GLY A 18 49.43 -42.80 15.74
N CYS A 19 49.41 -43.71 16.69
CA CYS A 19 49.90 -43.51 18.06
C CYS A 19 51.41 -43.65 18.14
N GLY A 20 52.09 -42.76 18.91
CA GLY A 20 53.48 -43.01 19.32
C GLY A 20 54.21 -41.78 19.84
N GLY A 21 54.55 -41.81 21.10
CA GLY A 21 55.06 -40.86 22.04
C GLY A 21 56.38 -40.12 21.80
N GLY A 22 56.48 -39.02 22.51
CA GLY A 22 57.67 -38.58 23.23
C GLY A 22 58.65 -37.69 22.48
N GLY A 23 58.81 -36.46 22.95
CA GLY A 23 60.02 -35.66 22.72
C GLY A 23 59.78 -34.21 22.34
N GLY A 24 59.91 -33.30 23.29
CA GLY A 24 59.66 -31.87 23.08
C GLY A 24 60.66 -31.19 22.14
N SER A 25 60.17 -30.36 21.25
CA SER A 25 60.82 -29.17 20.77
C SER A 25 59.71 -28.17 20.40
N SER A 26 59.69 -27.06 21.09
CA SER A 26 58.80 -25.93 20.81
C SER A 26 59.18 -25.28 19.51
N SER A 27 58.46 -25.57 18.44
CA SER A 27 58.43 -24.73 17.25
C SER A 27 57.47 -23.54 17.49
N PRO A 28 57.81 -22.32 17.03
CA PRO A 28 56.89 -21.22 17.16
C PRO A 28 55.63 -21.48 16.33
N GLN A 29 54.49 -21.50 17.01
CA GLN A 29 53.19 -21.53 16.34
C GLN A 29 53.01 -20.22 15.57
N THR A 30 52.89 -20.32 14.27
CA THR A 30 52.40 -19.22 13.43
C THR A 30 51.02 -18.81 13.99
N PRO A 31 50.78 -17.51 14.26
CA PRO A 31 49.47 -17.09 14.69
C PRO A 31 48.44 -17.49 13.61
N VAL A 32 47.40 -18.19 14.00
CA VAL A 32 46.23 -18.40 13.17
C VAL A 32 45.63 -17.01 12.97
N VAL A 33 45.75 -16.47 11.78
CA VAL A 33 45.00 -15.30 11.35
C VAL A 33 43.58 -15.81 11.27
N VAL A 34 42.77 -15.48 12.27
CA VAL A 34 41.31 -15.60 12.17
C VAL A 34 40.92 -14.44 11.27
N ASP A 35 40.47 -14.75 10.07
CA ASP A 35 39.87 -13.74 9.22
C ASP A 35 38.77 -13.06 10.06
N PRO A 36 38.62 -11.73 10.02
CA PRO A 36 37.50 -11.07 10.64
C PRO A 36 36.23 -11.73 10.13
N PRO A 37 35.19 -11.89 10.99
CA PRO A 37 33.91 -12.41 10.53
C PRO A 37 33.48 -11.58 9.31
N GLU A 38 33.01 -12.25 8.28
CA GLU A 38 32.36 -11.54 7.17
C GLU A 38 31.33 -10.59 7.79
N PRO A 39 31.26 -9.32 7.34
CA PRO A 39 30.22 -8.43 7.81
C PRO A 39 28.87 -9.08 7.56
N ASP A 40 27.97 -8.94 8.53
CA ASP A 40 26.59 -9.39 8.35
C ASP A 40 26.03 -8.80 7.04
N PRO A 41 25.30 -9.58 6.26
CA PRO A 41 24.74 -9.08 4.99
C PRO A 41 23.90 -7.83 5.25
N THR A 42 24.25 -6.73 4.62
CA THR A 42 23.46 -5.50 4.67
C THR A 42 22.30 -5.62 3.70
N GLY A 43 21.10 -5.23 4.12
CA GLY A 43 19.94 -5.18 3.24
C GLY A 43 19.97 -3.99 2.29
N LEU A 44 19.04 -3.97 1.34
CA LEU A 44 18.90 -2.84 0.41
C LEU A 44 18.56 -1.53 1.14
N TRP A 45 17.81 -1.60 2.22
CA TRP A 45 17.52 -0.47 3.10
C TRP A 45 18.30 -0.59 4.40
N VAL A 46 18.88 0.51 4.82
CA VAL A 46 19.63 0.64 6.08
C VAL A 46 19.20 1.90 6.82
N ARG A 47 19.42 1.92 8.13
CA ARG A 47 19.35 3.15 8.96
C ARG A 47 20.77 3.66 9.17
N SER A 48 20.91 4.96 9.37
CA SER A 48 22.19 5.56 9.72
C SER A 48 22.49 5.46 11.22
N ASP A 49 23.75 5.50 11.60
CA ASP A 49 24.19 5.46 13.00
C ASP A 49 24.38 6.90 13.53
N ASP A 50 23.35 7.65 13.81
CA ASP A 50 23.36 8.98 14.49
C ASP A 50 24.54 9.93 14.18
N ASP A 51 25.09 9.87 12.95
CA ASP A 51 26.28 10.62 12.52
C ASP A 51 26.00 11.67 11.43
N GLY A 52 24.71 11.88 11.10
CA GLY A 52 24.24 12.80 10.07
C GLY A 52 24.20 12.21 8.65
N GLU A 53 24.42 10.91 8.48
CA GLU A 53 24.33 10.26 7.16
C GLU A 53 22.94 10.34 6.55
N GLY A 54 21.87 10.38 7.36
CA GLY A 54 20.50 10.51 6.87
C GLY A 54 20.30 11.79 6.07
N LEU A 55 20.75 12.92 6.62
CA LEU A 55 20.69 14.22 5.92
C LEU A 55 21.59 14.24 4.69
N VAL A 56 22.79 13.66 4.77
CA VAL A 56 23.72 13.57 3.63
C VAL A 56 23.10 12.74 2.49
N SER A 57 22.48 11.60 2.81
CA SER A 57 21.82 10.75 1.83
C SER A 57 20.61 11.46 1.18
N TYR A 58 19.80 12.14 1.96
CA TYR A 58 18.69 12.94 1.47
C TYR A 58 19.17 14.08 0.56
N ALA A 59 20.18 14.83 0.99
CA ALA A 59 20.78 15.91 0.22
C ALA A 59 21.32 15.44 -1.13
N ALA A 60 21.95 14.27 -1.17
CA ALA A 60 22.51 13.70 -2.40
C ALA A 60 21.44 13.48 -3.50
N LYS A 61 20.18 13.21 -3.13
CA LYS A 61 19.07 13.07 -4.08
C LYS A 61 18.68 14.41 -4.70
N LEU A 62 18.65 15.47 -3.89
CA LEU A 62 18.25 16.81 -4.32
C LEU A 62 19.31 17.54 -5.14
N THR A 63 20.52 16.99 -5.22
CA THR A 63 21.63 17.56 -5.99
C THR A 63 21.85 16.85 -7.34
N GLN A 64 21.00 15.91 -7.72
CA GLN A 64 21.11 15.23 -9.01
C GLN A 64 20.62 16.12 -10.17
N ILE A 65 21.51 16.47 -11.10
CA ILE A 65 21.14 17.24 -12.29
C ILE A 65 20.28 16.40 -13.23
N GLY A 66 19.23 17.02 -13.74
CA GLY A 66 18.35 16.41 -14.74
C GLY A 66 17.39 15.38 -14.15
N ALA A 67 17.25 15.35 -12.84
CA ALA A 67 16.18 14.62 -12.21
C ALA A 67 14.85 15.06 -12.83
N THR A 68 14.21 14.15 -13.55
CA THR A 68 12.89 14.38 -14.10
C THR A 68 11.85 13.95 -13.07
N ARG A 69 10.80 14.74 -12.94
CA ARG A 69 9.59 14.35 -12.24
C ARG A 69 9.21 12.95 -12.69
N SER A 70 9.40 11.96 -11.87
CA SER A 70 8.82 10.65 -12.12
C SER A 70 7.31 10.86 -12.07
N ALA A 71 6.66 10.81 -13.21
CA ALA A 71 5.20 10.76 -13.27
C ALA A 71 4.81 9.37 -12.76
N THR A 72 4.87 9.16 -11.45
CA THR A 72 4.34 7.97 -10.80
C THR A 72 2.82 8.07 -10.78
N GLY A 73 2.23 7.98 -11.97
CA GLY A 73 0.79 7.98 -12.16
C GLY A 73 0.22 6.57 -12.04
N GLY A 74 0.46 5.91 -10.92
CA GLY A 74 -0.35 4.77 -10.52
C GLY A 74 -1.54 5.31 -9.74
N ALA A 75 -2.75 5.23 -10.28
CA ALA A 75 -3.95 5.42 -9.49
C ALA A 75 -4.03 4.25 -8.51
N VAL A 76 -3.69 4.46 -7.24
CA VAL A 76 -4.12 3.53 -6.20
C VAL A 76 -5.60 3.82 -6.02
N ALA A 77 -6.47 2.93 -6.48
CA ALA A 77 -7.87 3.01 -6.11
C ALA A 77 -7.95 2.84 -4.58
N GLU A 78 -8.71 3.70 -3.92
CA GLU A 78 -9.11 3.42 -2.55
C GLU A 78 -9.74 2.03 -2.54
N ALA A 79 -9.25 1.14 -1.68
CA ALA A 79 -9.83 -0.18 -1.51
C ALA A 79 -11.28 0.01 -1.07
N ALA A 80 -12.21 -0.50 -1.85
CA ALA A 80 -13.57 -0.65 -1.37
C ALA A 80 -13.53 -1.65 -0.21
N PRO A 81 -14.06 -1.29 0.96
CA PRO A 81 -13.95 -2.14 2.14
C PRO A 81 -14.64 -3.49 1.95
N ALA A 82 -14.00 -4.55 2.41
CA ALA A 82 -14.51 -5.91 2.42
C ALA A 82 -15.33 -6.17 3.69
N ALA A 83 -16.53 -6.74 3.61
CA ALA A 83 -17.33 -7.06 4.78
C ALA A 83 -16.88 -8.38 5.38
N ASP A 84 -16.32 -8.35 6.56
CA ASP A 84 -16.18 -9.54 7.39
C ASP A 84 -17.56 -9.95 7.90
N ALA A 85 -17.91 -11.23 7.76
CA ALA A 85 -19.15 -11.76 8.30
C ALA A 85 -19.04 -11.81 9.83
N SER A 86 -19.27 -10.67 10.48
CA SER A 86 -19.31 -10.60 11.94
C SER A 86 -20.44 -11.50 12.46
N SER A 87 -20.16 -12.23 13.53
CA SER A 87 -21.12 -13.09 14.23
C SER A 87 -22.34 -12.36 14.82
N GLY A 88 -22.51 -11.08 14.52
CA GLY A 88 -23.52 -10.18 15.09
C GLY A 88 -24.75 -9.88 14.22
N GLY A 89 -24.86 -10.42 13.02
CA GLY A 89 -26.04 -10.23 12.16
C GLY A 89 -26.10 -8.88 11.43
N PHE A 90 -25.00 -8.12 11.37
CA PHE A 90 -24.82 -6.93 10.52
C PHE A 90 -23.47 -7.03 9.80
N SER A 91 -23.35 -6.38 8.65
CA SER A 91 -22.09 -6.28 7.94
C SER A 91 -21.23 -5.15 8.54
N SER A 92 -19.97 -5.46 8.86
CA SER A 92 -18.95 -4.49 9.17
C SER A 92 -18.32 -3.94 7.88
N THR A 93 -17.40 -2.99 7.99
CA THR A 93 -16.55 -2.57 6.87
C THR A 93 -15.83 -3.80 6.30
N TYR A 94 -15.84 -3.93 4.99
CA TYR A 94 -15.08 -4.99 4.30
C TYR A 94 -13.59 -4.67 4.38
N THR A 95 -12.77 -5.60 4.83
CA THR A 95 -11.34 -5.43 4.95
C THR A 95 -10.60 -6.43 4.05
N LEU A 96 -9.42 -6.04 3.55
CA LEU A 96 -8.59 -6.96 2.76
C LEU A 96 -8.10 -8.13 3.61
N GLU A 97 -7.75 -7.83 4.84
CA GLU A 97 -7.28 -8.80 5.84
C GLU A 97 -8.19 -8.74 7.07
N ALA A 98 -8.70 -9.91 7.50
CA ALA A 98 -9.75 -10.02 8.52
C ALA A 98 -9.43 -9.38 9.88
N SER A 99 -8.14 -9.28 10.23
CA SER A 99 -7.69 -8.69 11.51
C SER A 99 -7.24 -7.23 11.40
N VAL A 100 -7.30 -6.65 10.19
CA VAL A 100 -6.83 -5.30 9.88
C VAL A 100 -8.02 -4.45 9.44
N ASP A 101 -8.52 -3.59 10.34
CA ASP A 101 -9.65 -2.69 10.03
C ASP A 101 -9.19 -1.52 9.14
N GLU A 102 -10.02 -1.17 8.18
CA GLU A 102 -9.82 -0.07 7.25
C GLU A 102 -10.74 1.10 7.61
N TYR A 103 -10.25 2.34 7.44
CA TYR A 103 -11.10 3.51 7.64
C TYR A 103 -12.17 3.59 6.54
N ASP A 104 -13.36 4.10 6.90
CA ASP A 104 -14.48 4.26 5.98
C ASP A 104 -15.30 5.47 6.38
N ILE A 105 -15.99 6.06 5.42
CA ILE A 105 -16.93 7.17 5.66
C ILE A 105 -18.23 6.72 6.34
N VAL A 106 -18.52 5.43 6.38
CA VAL A 106 -19.66 4.84 7.08
C VAL A 106 -19.15 3.71 7.98
N LYS A 107 -19.35 3.85 9.28
CA LYS A 107 -18.99 2.82 10.27
C LYS A 107 -20.18 2.44 11.14
N TYR A 108 -20.28 1.14 11.45
CA TYR A 108 -21.32 0.60 12.30
C TYR A 108 -20.79 -0.45 13.27
N ASN A 109 -21.11 -0.31 14.57
CA ASN A 109 -20.66 -1.23 15.62
C ASN A 109 -21.78 -2.11 16.21
N GLY A 110 -22.96 -2.16 15.56
CA GLY A 110 -24.11 -2.93 16.04
C GLY A 110 -25.14 -2.09 16.81
N SER A 111 -24.80 -0.89 17.26
CA SER A 111 -25.69 0.04 17.95
C SER A 111 -25.57 1.47 17.43
N THR A 112 -24.36 1.93 17.17
CA THR A 112 -24.07 3.27 16.66
C THR A 112 -23.68 3.18 15.19
N LEU A 113 -24.32 4.01 14.36
CA LEU A 113 -23.95 4.23 12.96
C LEU A 113 -23.36 5.63 12.86
N ALA A 114 -22.11 5.71 12.42
CA ALA A 114 -21.41 6.97 12.15
C ALA A 114 -21.31 7.19 10.64
N ILE A 115 -21.67 8.38 10.17
CA ILE A 115 -21.62 8.75 8.75
C ILE A 115 -20.82 10.05 8.64
N ALA A 116 -19.69 10.00 7.95
CA ALA A 116 -18.92 11.17 7.58
C ALA A 116 -19.45 11.78 6.27
N PRO A 117 -19.25 13.10 6.04
CA PRO A 117 -19.63 13.74 4.80
C PRO A 117 -18.83 13.14 3.65
N THR A 118 -19.49 12.85 2.54
CA THR A 118 -18.79 12.53 1.30
C THR A 118 -18.01 13.75 0.84
N ARG A 119 -16.80 13.56 0.36
CA ARG A 119 -16.04 14.63 -0.29
C ARG A 119 -16.90 15.24 -1.39
N SER A 120 -17.06 16.55 -1.37
CA SER A 120 -17.68 17.26 -2.49
C SER A 120 -16.71 17.14 -3.67
N GLY A 121 -16.93 16.15 -4.54
CA GLY A 121 -16.15 16.00 -5.76
C GLY A 121 -16.18 17.29 -6.55
N CYS A 122 -15.06 17.95 -6.67
CA CYS A 122 -14.91 18.99 -7.66
C CYS A 122 -15.10 18.33 -9.04
N CYS A 123 -15.81 19.00 -9.95
CA CYS A 123 -15.94 18.64 -11.36
C CYS A 123 -17.17 17.86 -11.81
N PHE A 124 -18.12 17.53 -10.98
CA PHE A 124 -19.47 17.39 -11.49
C PHE A 124 -20.04 18.81 -11.69
N ILE A 125 -19.91 19.31 -12.91
CA ILE A 125 -20.80 20.35 -13.37
C ILE A 125 -22.18 19.69 -13.33
N ALA A 126 -22.90 19.89 -12.23
CA ALA A 126 -24.34 19.64 -12.25
C ALA A 126 -24.87 20.47 -13.40
N GLU A 127 -25.31 19.81 -14.48
CA GLU A 127 -26.08 20.53 -15.48
C GLU A 127 -27.19 21.24 -14.72
N PRO A 128 -27.45 22.53 -14.99
CA PRO A 128 -28.49 23.25 -14.33
C PRO A 128 -29.81 22.54 -14.69
N VAL A 129 -30.25 21.62 -13.87
CA VAL A 129 -31.66 21.23 -13.86
C VAL A 129 -32.40 22.53 -13.60
N ALA A 130 -33.14 23.00 -14.59
CA ALA A 130 -33.99 24.14 -14.48
C ALA A 130 -35.11 23.85 -13.45
N ALA A 131 -34.74 23.93 -12.18
CA ALA A 131 -35.65 24.03 -11.08
C ALA A 131 -35.59 25.47 -10.61
N GLU A 132 -36.69 26.22 -10.84
CA GLU A 132 -37.01 27.46 -10.14
C GLU A 132 -37.19 27.22 -8.63
N ALA A 133 -36.22 26.60 -7.99
CA ALA A 133 -36.05 26.64 -6.55
C ALA A 133 -35.17 27.83 -6.25
N ALA A 134 -35.74 28.84 -5.58
CA ALA A 134 -35.00 30.01 -5.10
C ALA A 134 -33.76 29.49 -4.38
N LEU A 135 -32.58 29.80 -4.93
CA LEU A 135 -31.31 29.58 -4.25
C LEU A 135 -31.41 30.23 -2.87
N PRO A 136 -31.04 29.52 -1.79
CA PRO A 136 -30.93 30.17 -0.49
C PRO A 136 -30.00 31.37 -0.64
N PRO A 137 -30.21 32.43 0.15
CA PRO A 137 -29.31 33.57 0.13
C PRO A 137 -27.88 33.09 0.36
N PRO A 138 -26.85 33.78 -0.20
CA PRO A 138 -25.47 33.40 -0.02
C PRO A 138 -25.12 33.51 1.46
N GLY A 139 -25.30 32.42 2.17
CA GLY A 139 -24.76 32.15 3.50
C GLY A 139 -23.52 31.30 3.35
N GLN A 140 -22.62 31.31 4.34
CA GLN A 140 -21.55 30.31 4.38
C GLN A 140 -22.20 28.91 4.24
N PRO A 141 -21.63 28.04 3.41
CA PRO A 141 -22.09 26.64 3.40
C PRO A 141 -21.99 26.08 4.83
N PRO A 142 -22.91 25.22 5.26
CA PRO A 142 -22.79 24.58 6.55
C PRO A 142 -21.43 23.85 6.61
N LEU A 143 -20.79 23.86 7.78
CA LEU A 143 -19.58 23.07 8.02
C LEU A 143 -19.87 21.59 7.73
N PRO A 144 -18.91 20.83 7.22
CA PRO A 144 -19.06 19.39 7.11
C PRO A 144 -19.24 18.78 8.50
N GLN A 145 -20.11 17.80 8.62
CA GLN A 145 -20.51 17.22 9.91
C GLN A 145 -20.47 15.70 9.84
N ILE A 146 -20.00 15.07 10.91
CA ILE A 146 -20.18 13.62 11.10
C ILE A 146 -21.47 13.43 11.86
N GLU A 147 -22.35 12.60 11.32
CA GLU A 147 -23.65 12.27 11.92
C GLU A 147 -23.56 10.97 12.70
N LEU A 148 -24.01 10.97 13.95
CA LEU A 148 -24.08 9.79 14.81
C LEU A 148 -25.53 9.39 15.03
N PHE A 149 -25.89 8.17 14.62
CA PHE A 149 -27.22 7.60 14.77
C PHE A 149 -27.19 6.45 15.77
N LEU A 150 -28.17 6.40 16.65
CA LEU A 150 -28.49 5.19 17.40
C LEU A 150 -29.44 4.31 16.58
N THR A 151 -29.14 3.03 16.50
CA THR A 151 -29.91 2.07 15.75
C THR A 151 -30.63 1.11 16.69
N ASP A 152 -31.85 0.70 16.31
CA ASP A 152 -32.59 -0.39 16.95
C ASP A 152 -32.80 -1.50 15.92
N SER A 153 -32.07 -2.58 16.06
CA SER A 153 -32.16 -3.75 15.16
C SER A 153 -33.53 -4.45 15.25
N THR A 154 -34.28 -4.27 16.34
CA THR A 154 -35.59 -4.89 16.52
C THR A 154 -36.67 -4.18 15.69
N SER A 155 -36.63 -2.86 15.65
CA SER A 155 -37.55 -2.03 14.87
C SER A 155 -37.04 -1.68 13.48
N GLY A 156 -35.74 -1.89 13.21
CA GLY A 156 -35.11 -1.49 11.96
C GLY A 156 -35.04 0.03 11.79
N THR A 157 -34.94 0.78 12.89
CA THR A 157 -34.91 2.25 12.86
C THR A 157 -33.55 2.79 13.25
N ALA A 158 -33.18 3.97 12.70
CA ALA A 158 -32.05 4.77 13.10
C ALA A 158 -32.54 6.17 13.49
N SER A 159 -32.01 6.72 14.58
CA SER A 159 -32.34 8.06 15.06
C SER A 159 -31.07 8.86 15.27
N LEU A 160 -30.98 10.06 14.67
CA LEU A 160 -29.87 10.98 14.87
C LEU A 160 -29.76 11.34 16.35
N GLN A 161 -28.60 11.12 16.95
CA GLN A 161 -28.29 11.42 18.34
C GLN A 161 -27.51 12.72 18.47
N SER A 162 -26.43 12.85 17.69
CA SER A 162 -25.58 14.01 17.74
C SER A 162 -24.86 14.21 16.41
N VAL A 163 -24.22 15.36 16.29
CA VAL A 163 -23.34 15.69 15.16
C VAL A 163 -22.00 16.22 15.70
N ILE A 164 -20.93 15.94 14.98
CA ILE A 164 -19.60 16.49 15.23
C ILE A 164 -19.30 17.43 14.09
N ASP A 165 -19.17 18.72 14.37
CA ASP A 165 -18.75 19.73 13.38
C ASP A 165 -17.27 19.54 13.05
N LEU A 166 -16.95 19.55 11.77
CA LEU A 166 -15.57 19.55 11.29
C LEU A 166 -15.12 20.97 10.97
N ASP A 167 -13.81 21.22 11.00
CA ASP A 167 -13.24 22.51 10.69
C ASP A 167 -13.46 22.86 9.19
N GLU A 168 -13.43 24.17 8.88
CA GLU A 168 -13.53 24.64 7.50
C GLU A 168 -12.28 24.22 6.69
N GLY A 169 -12.48 23.66 5.51
CA GLY A 169 -11.39 23.29 4.61
C GLY A 169 -10.78 21.91 4.87
N VAL A 170 -11.30 21.14 5.83
CA VAL A 170 -10.87 19.75 6.03
C VAL A 170 -11.80 18.77 5.34
N ASN A 171 -11.24 17.66 4.87
CA ASN A 171 -11.98 16.52 4.33
C ASN A 171 -11.95 15.37 5.36
N ALA A 172 -13.08 14.69 5.54
CA ALA A 172 -13.09 13.42 6.24
C ALA A 172 -12.60 12.34 5.28
N GLU A 173 -11.47 11.74 5.60
CA GLU A 173 -10.92 10.61 4.84
C GLU A 173 -11.67 9.33 5.20
N GLY A 174 -12.02 9.19 6.48
CA GLY A 174 -12.80 8.09 7.02
C GLY A 174 -12.66 7.99 8.54
N MET A 175 -13.19 6.92 9.08
CA MET A 175 -13.32 6.73 10.52
C MET A 175 -13.02 5.29 10.93
N TYR A 176 -12.67 5.13 12.21
CA TYR A 176 -12.71 3.87 12.94
C TYR A 176 -13.70 4.00 14.08
N LEU A 177 -14.54 3.00 14.26
CA LEU A 177 -15.57 3.00 15.31
C LEU A 177 -15.42 1.76 16.20
N SER A 178 -15.35 1.98 17.51
CA SER A 178 -15.38 0.94 18.53
C SER A 178 -16.70 1.02 19.34
N GLU A 179 -16.82 0.28 20.43
CA GLU A 179 -18.00 0.36 21.29
C GLU A 179 -18.17 1.75 21.92
N THR A 180 -17.08 2.39 22.30
CA THR A 180 -17.07 3.66 23.05
C THR A 180 -16.15 4.72 22.46
N GLY A 181 -15.56 4.49 21.32
CA GLY A 181 -14.60 5.41 20.71
C GLY A 181 -14.83 5.59 19.22
N LEU A 182 -14.60 6.79 18.74
CA LEU A 182 -14.60 7.15 17.33
C LEU A 182 -13.28 7.86 17.02
N GLN A 183 -12.54 7.35 16.07
CA GLN A 183 -11.36 8.02 15.54
C GLN A 183 -11.65 8.48 14.12
N VAL A 184 -11.37 9.75 13.84
CA VAL A 184 -11.67 10.41 12.57
C VAL A 184 -10.38 10.84 11.92
N LEU A 185 -10.11 10.31 10.74
CA LEU A 185 -9.02 10.76 9.87
C LEU A 185 -9.49 11.93 9.02
N LEU A 186 -8.75 13.00 9.08
CA LEU A 186 -9.01 14.24 8.35
C LEU A 186 -7.78 14.63 7.54
N SER A 187 -7.99 15.30 6.42
CA SER A 187 -6.90 15.93 5.66
C SER A 187 -7.31 17.31 5.15
N THR A 188 -6.33 18.17 4.95
CA THR A 188 -6.50 19.45 4.26
C THR A 188 -6.23 19.31 2.76
N ALA A 189 -5.58 18.23 2.35
CA ALA A 189 -5.28 17.96 0.94
C ALA A 189 -6.55 17.91 0.10
N TRP A 190 -6.67 18.83 -0.82
CA TRP A 190 -7.88 18.98 -1.64
C TRP A 190 -8.09 17.84 -2.64
N TRP A 191 -7.02 17.18 -3.05
CA TRP A 191 -7.02 16.19 -4.11
C TRP A 191 -7.09 14.74 -3.64
N GLY A 192 -7.67 14.47 -2.50
CA GLY A 192 -7.73 13.14 -1.94
C GLY A 192 -8.28 12.03 -2.86
N VAL A 193 -9.14 12.34 -3.83
CA VAL A 193 -9.64 11.33 -4.80
C VAL A 193 -8.63 11.02 -5.89
N TYR A 194 -7.86 12.00 -6.31
CA TYR A 194 -6.74 11.81 -7.23
C TYR A 194 -5.42 11.81 -6.50
N GLY A 195 -5.51 12.07 -5.21
CA GLY A 195 -4.51 11.97 -4.19
C GLY A 195 -3.21 12.67 -4.51
N ASP A 196 -2.46 12.66 -3.52
CA ASP A 196 -1.04 12.76 -3.51
C ASP A 196 -0.32 12.05 -4.67
N ARG A 197 -0.95 11.12 -5.34
CA ARG A 197 -0.42 10.30 -6.43
C ARG A 197 -0.20 11.04 -7.73
N PHE A 198 -0.99 12.08 -7.94
CA PHE A 198 -0.89 12.94 -9.13
C PHE A 198 -0.36 14.33 -8.80
N THR A 199 -0.31 14.67 -7.52
CA THR A 199 0.26 15.93 -7.10
C THR A 199 1.79 15.82 -7.09
N THR A 200 2.40 16.92 -7.41
CA THR A 200 3.82 17.07 -7.25
C THR A 200 4.13 17.34 -5.79
N PRO A 201 5.34 17.09 -5.31
CA PRO A 201 5.74 17.43 -3.94
C PRO A 201 5.33 18.86 -3.54
N ASP A 202 5.42 19.82 -4.47
CA ASP A 202 4.98 21.20 -4.25
C ASP A 202 3.48 21.33 -3.92
N GLY A 203 2.66 20.33 -4.26
CA GLY A 203 1.23 20.31 -3.96
C GLY A 203 0.90 19.84 -2.55
N TRP A 204 1.90 19.39 -1.76
CA TRP A 204 1.72 18.97 -0.36
C TRP A 204 2.25 19.99 0.64
N LEU A 205 2.75 21.10 0.16
CA LEU A 205 3.18 22.21 1.01
C LEU A 205 1.99 22.73 1.81
N ASP A 206 2.19 22.89 3.12
CA ASP A 206 1.18 23.36 4.07
C ASP A 206 -0.04 22.43 4.25
N GLU A 207 -0.01 21.20 3.71
CA GLU A 207 -1.04 20.20 3.91
C GLU A 207 -0.86 19.45 5.22
N GLN A 208 -1.97 18.97 5.78
CA GLN A 208 -1.98 18.31 7.09
C GLN A 208 -2.93 17.12 7.12
N VAL A 209 -2.47 16.04 7.75
CA VAL A 209 -3.29 14.90 8.16
C VAL A 209 -3.57 15.00 9.66
N SER A 210 -4.82 14.79 10.08
CA SER A 210 -5.18 14.78 11.49
C SER A 210 -5.95 13.51 11.86
N LEU A 211 -5.67 13.00 13.05
CA LEU A 211 -6.45 11.96 13.70
C LEU A 211 -7.09 12.55 14.96
N LYS A 212 -8.42 12.76 14.93
CA LYS A 212 -9.20 13.20 16.09
C LYS A 212 -9.88 12.02 16.76
N SER A 213 -9.66 11.81 18.05
CA SER A 213 -10.27 10.75 18.84
C SER A 213 -11.37 11.29 19.72
N PHE A 214 -12.54 10.65 19.72
CA PHE A 214 -13.69 11.04 20.51
C PHE A 214 -14.12 9.88 21.42
N ASP A 215 -14.45 10.21 22.67
CA ASP A 215 -15.15 9.32 23.58
C ASP A 215 -16.66 9.36 23.29
N LEU A 216 -17.23 8.19 22.99
CA LEU A 216 -18.65 7.97 22.72
C LEU A 216 -19.36 7.21 23.86
N THR A 217 -18.79 7.18 25.07
CA THR A 217 -19.48 6.60 26.25
C THR A 217 -20.86 7.26 26.45
N ASP A 218 -21.00 8.53 26.08
CA ASP A 218 -22.26 9.24 25.92
C ASP A 218 -22.39 9.69 24.44
N PRO A 219 -23.06 8.92 23.58
CA PRO A 219 -23.18 9.26 22.15
C PRO A 219 -23.97 10.54 21.87
N GLU A 220 -24.74 11.06 22.84
CA GLU A 220 -25.42 12.35 22.71
C GLU A 220 -24.45 13.53 22.84
N ASN A 221 -23.32 13.32 23.52
CA ASN A 221 -22.31 14.33 23.80
C ASN A 221 -20.89 13.81 23.53
N PRO A 222 -20.50 13.58 22.26
CA PRO A 222 -19.17 13.13 21.90
C PRO A 222 -18.08 14.08 22.45
N ALA A 223 -17.08 13.54 23.14
CA ALA A 223 -16.03 14.36 23.75
C ALA A 223 -14.69 14.12 23.04
N LEU A 224 -14.08 15.17 22.48
CA LEU A 224 -12.73 15.10 21.92
C LEU A 224 -11.73 14.77 23.05
N THR A 225 -10.98 13.68 22.90
CA THR A 225 -10.00 13.18 23.86
C THR A 225 -8.57 13.44 23.44
N SER A 226 -8.27 13.36 22.14
CA SER A 226 -6.95 13.66 21.60
C SER A 226 -7.03 14.10 20.13
N GLU A 227 -6.02 14.84 19.72
CA GLU A 227 -5.79 15.25 18.35
C GLU A 227 -4.30 15.08 18.02
N LEU A 228 -4.01 14.24 17.04
CA LEU A 228 -2.71 14.14 16.39
C LEU A 228 -2.79 14.89 15.07
N SER A 229 -1.76 15.67 14.73
CA SER A 229 -1.61 16.24 13.40
C SER A 229 -0.21 15.98 12.85
N ILE A 230 -0.12 15.71 11.55
CA ILE A 230 1.10 15.38 10.81
C ILE A 230 1.11 16.24 9.58
N GLU A 231 2.18 16.98 9.35
CA GLU A 231 2.38 17.73 8.11
C GLU A 231 2.50 16.78 6.91
N GLY A 232 1.84 17.13 5.79
CA GLY A 232 1.83 16.35 4.56
C GLY A 232 0.48 15.73 4.23
N ALA A 233 0.48 14.78 3.31
CA ALA A 233 -0.71 14.11 2.78
C ALA A 233 -0.85 12.68 3.31
N LEU A 234 -2.08 12.24 3.54
CA LEU A 234 -2.39 10.86 3.92
C LEU A 234 -2.12 9.92 2.74
N VAL A 235 -1.32 8.88 2.94
CA VAL A 235 -1.18 7.77 1.99
C VAL A 235 -2.22 6.71 2.30
N THR A 236 -2.23 6.21 3.54
CA THR A 236 -3.22 5.24 4.02
C THR A 236 -3.20 5.15 5.53
N SER A 237 -4.21 4.48 6.08
CA SER A 237 -4.26 4.13 7.50
C SER A 237 -4.88 2.75 7.66
N ARG A 238 -4.50 2.06 8.71
CA ARG A 238 -5.08 0.76 9.12
C ARG A 238 -5.18 0.71 10.63
N ARG A 239 -6.14 -0.08 11.15
CA ARG A 239 -6.28 -0.30 12.58
C ARG A 239 -6.17 -1.79 12.91
N THR A 240 -5.36 -2.11 13.90
CA THR A 240 -5.24 -3.47 14.45
C THR A 240 -5.46 -3.41 15.95
N GLY A 241 -6.60 -3.90 16.41
CA GLY A 241 -7.00 -3.77 17.81
C GLY A 241 -7.07 -2.32 18.27
N ASP A 242 -6.22 -1.95 19.23
CA ASP A 242 -6.14 -0.59 19.79
C ASP A 242 -5.05 0.28 19.14
N GLU A 243 -4.40 -0.20 18.10
CA GLU A 243 -3.35 0.53 17.40
C GLU A 243 -3.85 1.01 16.03
N ILE A 244 -3.63 2.30 15.75
CA ILE A 244 -3.88 2.90 14.44
C ILE A 244 -2.54 3.20 13.80
N HIS A 245 -2.32 2.64 12.64
CA HIS A 245 -1.16 2.87 11.80
C HIS A 245 -1.51 3.94 10.77
N ILE A 246 -0.70 4.97 10.68
CA ILE A 246 -0.88 6.09 9.74
C ILE A 246 0.37 6.16 8.89
N ILE A 247 0.20 6.17 7.58
CA ILE A 247 1.27 6.39 6.63
C ILE A 247 0.97 7.68 5.88
N SER A 248 1.90 8.62 5.96
CA SER A 248 1.78 9.93 5.34
C SER A 248 3.02 10.25 4.49
N ARG A 249 2.89 11.22 3.60
CA ARG A 249 3.97 11.76 2.79
C ARG A 249 4.12 13.24 3.03
N HIS A 250 5.37 13.66 3.14
CA HIS A 250 5.75 15.04 3.33
C HIS A 250 6.79 15.44 2.28
N ALA A 251 6.71 16.66 1.79
CA ALA A 251 7.73 17.30 0.98
C ALA A 251 8.25 18.52 1.74
N PRO A 252 9.52 18.54 2.13
CA PRO A 252 10.08 19.64 2.89
C PRO A 252 9.96 20.98 2.16
N ASN A 253 9.56 22.02 2.89
CA ASN A 253 9.44 23.38 2.38
C ASN A 253 10.64 24.22 2.86
N ILE A 254 11.80 24.00 2.25
CA ILE A 254 13.02 24.76 2.58
C ILE A 254 13.13 25.93 1.62
N GLU A 255 13.18 27.16 2.15
CA GLU A 255 13.22 28.39 1.34
C GLU A 255 14.41 28.39 0.38
N GLY A 256 14.14 28.51 -0.91
CA GLY A 256 15.14 28.57 -1.97
C GLY A 256 15.63 27.23 -2.48
N LEU A 257 15.16 26.10 -1.91
CA LEU A 257 15.49 24.78 -2.41
C LEU A 257 14.81 24.51 -3.77
N VAL A 258 15.56 24.02 -4.75
CA VAL A 258 15.04 23.59 -6.05
C VAL A 258 14.90 22.07 -6.06
N THR A 259 13.69 21.56 -5.99
CA THR A 259 13.39 20.13 -5.89
C THR A 259 13.89 19.31 -7.09
N TYR A 260 13.94 19.92 -8.29
CA TYR A 260 14.42 19.27 -9.51
C TYR A 260 15.45 20.15 -10.22
N PRO A 261 16.71 20.22 -9.74
CA PRO A 261 17.73 21.08 -10.32
C PRO A 261 18.06 20.65 -11.75
N GLN A 262 18.12 21.62 -12.65
CA GLN A 262 18.44 21.42 -14.06
C GLN A 262 19.81 22.00 -14.44
N THR A 263 20.39 22.79 -13.54
CA THR A 263 21.65 23.49 -13.77
C THR A 263 22.62 23.26 -12.61
N GLU A 264 23.94 23.38 -12.92
CA GLU A 264 24.98 23.32 -11.88
C GLU A 264 24.85 24.44 -10.83
N GLU A 265 24.26 25.58 -11.20
CA GLU A 265 24.04 26.70 -10.29
C GLU A 265 22.94 26.38 -9.28
N GLU A 266 21.85 25.73 -9.72
CA GLU A 266 20.77 25.26 -8.83
C GLU A 266 21.26 24.17 -7.89
N VAL A 267 22.08 23.23 -8.39
CA VAL A 267 22.74 22.21 -7.55
C VAL A 267 23.60 22.84 -6.48
N ALA A 268 24.50 23.77 -6.85
CA ALA A 268 25.35 24.44 -5.89
C ALA A 268 24.56 25.29 -4.87
N SER A 269 23.42 25.84 -5.28
CA SER A 269 22.49 26.53 -4.37
C SER A 269 21.87 25.53 -3.37
N ASN A 270 21.39 24.39 -3.86
CA ASN A 270 20.85 23.34 -3.00
C ASN A 270 21.89 22.82 -2.01
N GLU A 271 23.10 22.54 -2.46
CA GLU A 271 24.21 22.09 -1.59
C GLU A 271 24.45 23.09 -0.45
N ALA A 272 24.44 24.39 -0.74
CA ALA A 272 24.65 25.41 0.26
C ALA A 272 23.50 25.49 1.28
N ILE A 273 22.25 25.34 0.82
CA ILE A 273 21.04 25.35 1.65
C ILE A 273 21.05 24.11 2.58
N LEU A 274 21.26 22.93 1.99
CA LEU A 274 21.22 21.66 2.71
C LEU A 274 22.38 21.50 3.70
N ALA A 275 23.52 22.17 3.48
CA ALA A 275 24.62 22.20 4.43
C ALA A 275 24.30 22.93 5.74
N GLU A 276 23.28 23.78 5.75
CA GLU A 276 22.80 24.53 6.93
C GLU A 276 21.51 23.94 7.50
N ALA A 277 20.88 22.98 6.79
CA ALA A 277 19.63 22.35 7.21
C ALA A 277 19.81 21.38 8.38
N SER A 278 18.75 21.19 9.14
CA SER A 278 18.64 20.22 10.22
C SER A 278 17.50 19.24 9.94
N ASP A 279 17.36 18.23 10.79
CA ASP A 279 16.24 17.30 10.74
C ASP A 279 14.88 18.01 10.80
N GLU A 280 14.78 19.09 11.59
CA GLU A 280 13.57 19.86 11.76
C GLU A 280 13.14 20.61 10.49
N ASP A 281 14.09 20.90 9.58
CA ASP A 281 13.81 21.54 8.29
C ASP A 281 13.33 20.54 7.22
N VAL A 282 13.58 19.25 7.42
CA VAL A 282 13.33 18.19 6.44
C VAL A 282 12.18 17.27 6.84
N LEU A 283 12.07 16.93 8.13
CA LEU A 283 11.03 16.04 8.63
C LEU A 283 9.69 16.76 8.83
N PRO A 284 8.55 16.06 8.73
CA PRO A 284 7.25 16.67 8.93
C PRO A 284 7.07 17.16 10.36
N GLU A 285 6.42 18.29 10.56
CA GLU A 285 5.94 18.70 11.86
C GLU A 285 4.85 17.73 12.36
N ILE A 286 5.03 17.21 13.57
CA ILE A 286 4.04 16.35 14.23
C ILE A 286 3.63 17.00 15.56
N ARG A 287 2.30 17.09 15.78
CA ARG A 287 1.76 17.72 17.00
C ARG A 287 0.74 16.79 17.67
N ILE A 288 0.78 16.75 18.99
CA ILE A 288 -0.24 16.10 19.83
C ILE A 288 -0.91 17.19 20.66
N ASN A 289 -2.22 17.35 20.51
CA ASN A 289 -3.02 18.38 21.18
C ASN A 289 -2.42 19.80 21.01
N GLY A 290 -1.86 20.06 19.82
CA GLY A 290 -1.22 21.32 19.48
C GLY A 290 0.24 21.48 19.94
N GLU A 291 0.77 20.57 20.75
CA GLU A 291 2.18 20.58 21.17
C GLU A 291 3.06 19.86 20.17
N LEU A 292 4.15 20.51 19.73
CA LEU A 292 5.12 19.91 18.79
C LEU A 292 5.85 18.74 19.47
N VAL A 293 5.95 17.62 18.77
CA VAL A 293 6.70 16.44 19.18
C VAL A 293 7.64 16.02 18.04
N SER A 294 8.80 15.46 18.39
CA SER A 294 9.81 15.04 17.41
C SER A 294 10.11 13.54 17.56
N PRO A 295 9.19 12.66 17.11
CA PRO A 295 9.39 11.21 17.24
C PRO A 295 10.33 10.62 16.18
N LEU A 296 10.81 11.42 15.24
CA LEU A 296 11.59 11.03 14.08
C LEU A 296 12.96 11.73 14.06
N THR A 297 13.94 11.07 13.48
CA THR A 297 15.22 11.65 13.06
C THR A 297 15.54 11.13 11.68
N LEU A 298 16.26 11.90 10.83
CA LEU A 298 16.66 11.43 9.50
C LEU A 298 17.61 10.23 9.56
N ASP A 299 18.45 10.14 10.58
CA ASP A 299 19.29 8.97 10.82
C ASP A 299 18.46 7.72 11.18
N GLY A 300 17.31 7.92 11.82
CA GLY A 300 16.31 6.87 12.08
C GLY A 300 15.45 6.47 10.89
N CYS A 301 15.46 7.23 9.79
CA CYS A 301 14.78 6.86 8.54
C CYS A 301 15.54 5.77 7.79
N TYR A 302 14.80 4.97 7.06
CA TYR A 302 15.41 4.05 6.10
C TYR A 302 15.88 4.80 4.86
N ARG A 303 17.05 4.42 4.38
CA ARG A 303 17.66 4.90 3.15
C ARG A 303 18.27 3.75 2.36
N LEU A 304 18.54 3.98 1.10
CA LEU A 304 19.21 3.01 0.23
C LEU A 304 20.65 2.80 0.68
N ASP A 305 21.09 1.54 0.80
CA ASP A 305 22.51 1.20 0.90
C ASP A 305 23.14 1.28 -0.49
N PRO A 306 24.03 2.23 -0.77
CA PRO A 306 24.61 2.42 -2.11
C PRO A 306 25.50 1.26 -2.55
N GLU A 307 25.94 0.39 -1.64
CA GLU A 307 26.78 -0.78 -1.93
C GLU A 307 25.98 -2.04 -2.27
N HIS A 308 24.66 -2.03 -2.02
CA HIS A 308 23.81 -3.17 -2.33
C HIS A 308 23.64 -3.36 -3.86
N PRO A 309 23.69 -4.60 -4.39
CA PRO A 309 23.60 -4.87 -5.83
C PRO A 309 22.33 -4.33 -6.52
N LEU A 310 21.22 -4.22 -5.79
CA LEU A 310 19.94 -3.67 -6.27
C LEU A 310 19.84 -2.15 -6.02
N ALA A 311 20.85 -1.53 -5.44
CA ALA A 311 20.83 -0.11 -5.13
C ALA A 311 21.00 0.73 -6.40
N VAL A 312 19.89 1.00 -7.05
CA VAL A 312 19.82 1.98 -8.12
C VAL A 312 19.10 3.20 -7.58
N PRO A 313 19.81 4.33 -7.35
CA PRO A 313 19.16 5.53 -6.83
C PRO A 313 18.00 5.95 -7.73
N ALA A 314 16.85 6.18 -7.12
CA ALA A 314 15.73 6.77 -7.85
C ALA A 314 16.06 8.25 -8.13
N PRO A 315 15.80 8.74 -9.33
CA PRO A 315 16.09 10.15 -9.63
C PRO A 315 15.12 11.06 -8.85
N GLY A 316 15.70 11.96 -8.04
CA GLY A 316 15.08 13.22 -7.64
C GLY A 316 13.79 13.16 -6.83
N ASP A 317 13.57 12.17 -5.97
CA ASP A 317 12.45 12.22 -5.04
C ASP A 317 12.86 12.97 -3.76
N SER A 318 12.13 14.07 -3.47
CA SER A 318 12.34 14.90 -2.28
C SER A 318 11.39 14.56 -1.14
N THR A 319 10.57 13.52 -1.28
CA THR A 319 9.53 13.21 -0.30
C THR A 319 10.05 12.32 0.82
N ILE A 320 9.49 12.54 2.00
CA ILE A 320 9.67 11.66 3.17
C ILE A 320 8.36 10.93 3.39
N THR A 321 8.40 9.60 3.38
CA THR A 321 7.27 8.77 3.77
C THR A 321 7.41 8.43 5.26
N THR A 322 6.42 8.81 6.05
CA THR A 322 6.38 8.62 7.50
C THR A 322 5.37 7.55 7.86
N MET A 323 5.75 6.67 8.77
CA MET A 323 4.91 5.63 9.34
C MET A 323 4.81 5.86 10.85
N LEU A 324 3.60 6.01 11.36
CA LEU A 324 3.31 6.17 12.78
C LEU A 324 2.35 5.09 13.24
N THR A 325 2.56 4.57 14.45
CA THR A 325 1.56 3.80 15.18
C THR A 325 1.12 4.58 16.39
N VAL A 326 -0.18 4.76 16.54
CA VAL A 326 -0.82 5.58 17.58
C VAL A 326 -1.79 4.70 18.38
N SER A 327 -1.86 4.89 19.67
CA SER A 327 -2.91 4.29 20.50
C SER A 327 -4.26 4.92 20.16
N ALA A 328 -5.24 4.13 19.74
CA ALA A 328 -6.61 4.58 19.50
C ALA A 328 -7.28 5.15 20.75
N ASN A 329 -6.85 4.71 21.96
CA ASN A 329 -7.42 5.10 23.23
C ASN A 329 -6.80 6.38 23.81
N SER A 330 -5.47 6.52 23.73
CA SER A 330 -4.75 7.66 24.36
C SER A 330 -4.28 8.71 23.35
N GLY A 331 -4.20 8.40 22.06
CA GLY A 331 -3.60 9.27 21.04
C GLY A 331 -2.06 9.37 21.15
N GLU A 332 -1.43 8.54 21.99
CA GLU A 332 0.02 8.51 22.15
C GLU A 332 0.69 7.82 20.95
N ILE A 333 1.79 8.38 20.46
CA ILE A 333 2.62 7.73 19.44
C ILE A 333 3.38 6.60 20.10
N LEU A 334 3.11 5.38 19.67
CA LEU A 334 3.73 4.16 20.19
C LEU A 334 5.01 3.81 19.45
N ARG A 335 5.03 4.05 18.13
CA ARG A 335 6.16 3.76 17.24
C ARG A 335 6.16 4.74 16.07
N SER A 336 7.34 4.99 15.55
CA SER A 336 7.53 5.83 14.37
C SER A 336 8.73 5.37 13.57
N THR A 337 8.64 5.51 12.26
CA THR A 337 9.77 5.39 11.34
C THR A 337 9.48 6.19 10.08
N CYS A 338 10.48 6.34 9.23
CA CYS A 338 10.36 7.05 7.96
C CYS A 338 11.30 6.42 6.91
N THR A 339 11.05 6.78 5.68
CA THR A 339 11.99 6.51 4.58
C THR A 339 12.07 7.71 3.66
N SER A 340 13.28 8.00 3.21
CA SER A 340 13.52 8.99 2.15
C SER A 340 13.49 8.35 0.75
N GLU A 341 13.25 7.03 0.66
CA GLU A 341 13.10 6.35 -0.62
C GLU A 341 11.67 6.52 -1.17
N PRO A 342 11.52 6.59 -2.51
CA PRO A 342 10.21 6.71 -3.12
C PRO A 342 9.33 5.51 -2.80
N VAL A 343 8.07 5.79 -2.43
CA VAL A 343 7.04 4.79 -2.19
C VAL A 343 5.85 5.12 -3.08
N THR A 344 5.44 4.19 -3.95
CA THR A 344 4.29 4.36 -4.85
C THR A 344 3.08 3.57 -4.39
N GLY A 345 3.25 2.62 -3.47
CA GLY A 345 2.16 1.84 -2.92
C GLY A 345 2.49 1.30 -1.54
N VAL A 346 1.43 1.07 -0.76
CA VAL A 346 1.51 0.55 0.60
C VAL A 346 0.44 -0.52 0.76
N TYR A 347 0.84 -1.65 1.30
CA TYR A 347 -0.07 -2.68 1.80
C TYR A 347 0.27 -2.97 3.26
N MET A 348 -0.74 -3.16 4.08
CA MET A 348 -0.58 -3.55 5.48
C MET A 348 -1.38 -4.81 5.76
N GLY A 349 -0.65 -5.90 6.03
CA GLY A 349 -1.19 -7.20 6.38
C GLY A 349 -1.21 -7.46 7.89
N GLU A 350 -1.37 -8.73 8.24
CA GLU A 350 -1.37 -9.17 9.65
C GLU A 350 0.01 -9.09 10.28
N THR A 351 1.07 -9.36 9.52
CA THR A 351 2.47 -9.43 9.98
C THR A 351 3.34 -8.36 9.37
N TYR A 352 3.10 -8.02 8.09
CA TYR A 352 3.99 -7.16 7.32
C TYR A 352 3.33 -5.87 6.87
N VAL A 353 4.16 -4.82 6.78
CA VAL A 353 3.92 -3.66 5.94
C VAL A 353 4.75 -3.82 4.68
N ALA A 354 4.11 -3.86 3.52
CA ALA A 354 4.80 -3.85 2.25
C ALA A 354 4.77 -2.45 1.65
N LEU A 355 5.95 -1.90 1.43
CA LEU A 355 6.15 -0.65 0.68
C LEU A 355 6.64 -1.01 -0.71
N THR A 356 6.04 -0.42 -1.73
CA THR A 356 6.38 -0.73 -3.12
C THR A 356 6.78 0.51 -3.89
N HIS A 357 7.69 0.34 -4.83
CA HIS A 357 8.12 1.40 -5.73
C HIS A 357 8.25 0.87 -7.16
N VAL A 358 7.45 1.41 -8.08
CA VAL A 358 7.52 1.06 -9.50
C VAL A 358 8.69 1.79 -10.16
N ARG A 359 9.56 1.04 -10.83
CA ARG A 359 10.80 1.50 -11.45
C ARG A 359 10.76 1.31 -12.97
N TRP A 360 10.37 2.34 -13.68
CA TRP A 360 10.38 2.36 -15.16
C TRP A 360 11.74 2.67 -15.77
N ASP A 361 12.66 3.17 -14.96
CA ASP A 361 14.02 3.56 -15.34
C ASP A 361 15.00 2.37 -15.37
N LEU A 362 14.60 1.21 -14.87
CA LEU A 362 15.38 -0.03 -14.95
C LEU A 362 15.23 -0.67 -16.33
N GLU A 363 16.24 -1.38 -16.80
CA GLU A 363 16.33 -1.95 -18.15
C GLU A 363 15.14 -2.85 -18.54
N GLU A 364 14.48 -3.47 -17.58
CA GLU A 364 13.28 -4.29 -17.82
C GLU A 364 12.04 -3.76 -17.06
N GLY A 365 12.16 -2.59 -16.43
CA GLY A 365 11.15 -2.09 -15.51
C GLY A 365 10.99 -2.99 -14.29
N GLY A 366 9.96 -2.76 -13.49
CA GLY A 366 9.60 -3.61 -12.36
C GLY A 366 9.19 -2.85 -11.13
N THR A 367 8.82 -3.61 -10.12
CA THR A 367 8.41 -3.11 -8.81
C THR A 367 9.41 -3.57 -7.76
N MET A 368 9.98 -2.61 -7.02
CA MET A 368 10.69 -2.92 -5.78
C MET A 368 9.66 -3.16 -4.68
N VAL A 369 9.83 -4.24 -3.95
CA VAL A 369 9.00 -4.61 -2.80
C VAL A 369 9.88 -4.61 -1.56
N HIS A 370 9.51 -3.84 -0.54
CA HIS A 370 10.19 -3.77 0.74
C HIS A 370 9.23 -4.25 1.82
N LEU A 371 9.62 -5.21 2.62
CA LEU A 371 8.82 -5.67 3.76
C LEU A 371 9.41 -5.15 5.06
N LEU A 372 8.52 -4.64 5.91
CA LEU A 372 8.80 -4.30 7.29
C LEU A 372 7.90 -5.15 8.19
N ASP A 373 8.38 -5.50 9.36
CA ASP A 373 7.55 -6.06 10.43
C ASP A 373 6.52 -4.99 10.87
N ARG A 374 5.23 -5.34 10.90
CA ARG A 374 4.17 -4.39 11.21
C ARG A 374 4.26 -3.84 12.64
N ASP A 375 4.66 -4.68 13.59
CA ASP A 375 4.59 -4.34 15.01
C ASP A 375 5.81 -3.53 15.46
N SER A 376 6.95 -3.64 14.77
CA SER A 376 8.18 -2.91 15.11
C SER A 376 8.60 -1.88 14.06
N PHE A 377 8.14 -2.01 12.83
CA PHE A 377 8.64 -1.35 11.64
C PHE A 377 10.11 -1.69 11.31
N ASP A 378 10.59 -2.84 11.81
CA ASP A 378 11.92 -3.31 11.44
C ASP A 378 11.93 -3.83 10.01
N TYR A 379 12.97 -3.46 9.27
CA TYR A 379 13.15 -3.87 7.89
C TYR A 379 13.47 -5.36 7.81
N MET A 380 12.70 -6.08 6.98
CA MET A 380 12.78 -7.53 6.82
C MET A 380 13.45 -7.95 5.50
N GLY A 381 13.50 -7.06 4.52
CA GLY A 381 14.15 -7.34 3.24
C GLY A 381 13.48 -6.69 2.05
N SER A 382 14.13 -6.79 0.90
CA SER A 382 13.64 -6.27 -0.38
C SER A 382 13.84 -7.27 -1.51
N GLU A 383 12.97 -7.18 -2.53
CA GLU A 383 13.09 -7.92 -3.79
C GLU A 383 12.58 -7.07 -4.95
N LYS A 384 13.15 -7.27 -6.14
CA LYS A 384 12.66 -6.73 -7.40
C LYS A 384 11.80 -7.76 -8.11
N VAL A 385 10.54 -7.44 -8.34
CA VAL A 385 9.63 -8.27 -9.15
C VAL A 385 9.37 -7.60 -10.51
N GLU A 386 9.18 -8.40 -11.56
CA GLU A 386 8.90 -7.86 -12.89
C GLU A 386 7.44 -7.40 -13.02
N GLY A 387 7.23 -6.31 -13.73
CA GLY A 387 5.91 -5.72 -13.96
C GLY A 387 5.52 -4.70 -12.90
N ASP A 388 4.33 -4.14 -13.08
CA ASP A 388 3.77 -3.07 -12.27
C ASP A 388 2.59 -3.60 -11.45
N LEU A 389 2.58 -3.32 -10.17
CA LEU A 389 1.50 -3.68 -9.26
C LEU A 389 0.25 -2.82 -9.48
N TYR A 390 0.44 -1.59 -9.96
CA TYR A 390 -0.60 -0.55 -10.01
C TYR A 390 -1.15 -0.28 -11.41
N SER A 391 -0.82 -1.11 -12.39
CA SER A 391 -1.39 -1.01 -13.72
C SER A 391 -2.88 -1.43 -13.69
N GLY A 392 -3.75 -0.60 -14.24
CA GLY A 392 -5.15 -0.96 -14.47
C GLY A 392 -6.14 -0.81 -13.31
N GLY A 393 -5.82 -0.11 -12.22
CA GLY A 393 -6.74 0.13 -11.09
C GLY A 393 -6.80 -1.00 -10.05
N ASN A 394 -7.48 -0.78 -8.92
CA ASN A 394 -7.69 -1.73 -7.82
C ASN A 394 -6.41 -2.44 -7.32
N ALA A 395 -5.32 -1.70 -7.22
CA ALA A 395 -4.00 -2.20 -6.87
C ALA A 395 -3.95 -2.88 -5.50
N ASP A 396 -4.72 -2.40 -4.55
CA ASP A 396 -4.74 -2.92 -3.18
C ASP A 396 -5.23 -4.38 -3.13
N PHE A 397 -6.07 -4.79 -4.08
CA PHE A 397 -6.50 -6.19 -4.22
C PHE A 397 -5.44 -7.10 -4.86
N ARG A 398 -4.37 -6.53 -5.41
CA ARG A 398 -3.30 -7.29 -6.06
C ARG A 398 -2.23 -7.78 -5.10
N ILE A 399 -2.36 -7.48 -3.82
CA ILE A 399 -1.43 -7.90 -2.77
C ILE A 399 -2.21 -8.49 -1.60
N SER A 400 -1.64 -9.47 -0.93
CA SER A 400 -2.25 -10.15 0.21
C SER A 400 -1.19 -10.88 1.01
N GLU A 401 -1.45 -11.16 2.29
CA GLU A 401 -0.60 -11.95 3.15
C GLU A 401 -1.25 -13.31 3.46
N SER A 402 -0.46 -14.37 3.48
CA SER A 402 -0.89 -15.67 3.98
C SER A 402 0.29 -16.51 4.41
N SER A 403 0.16 -17.18 5.56
CA SER A 403 1.15 -18.15 6.04
C SER A 403 2.57 -17.60 6.14
N GLY A 404 2.72 -16.33 6.51
CA GLY A 404 4.01 -15.63 6.63
C GLY A 404 4.70 -15.33 5.31
N ALA A 405 3.93 -15.27 4.22
CA ALA A 405 4.38 -14.85 2.90
C ALA A 405 3.43 -13.79 2.32
N VAL A 406 3.97 -12.90 1.53
CA VAL A 406 3.21 -11.90 0.76
C VAL A 406 3.03 -12.41 -0.65
N ARG A 407 1.79 -12.36 -1.14
CA ARG A 407 1.39 -12.73 -2.49
C ARG A 407 1.07 -11.46 -3.25
N LEU A 408 1.61 -11.31 -4.44
CA LEU A 408 1.39 -10.11 -5.24
C LEU A 408 1.24 -10.44 -6.71
N VAL A 409 0.40 -9.66 -7.42
CA VAL A 409 0.12 -9.83 -8.83
C VAL A 409 0.56 -8.59 -9.58
N THR A 410 1.45 -8.78 -10.54
CA THR A 410 1.97 -7.71 -11.39
C THR A 410 1.49 -7.82 -12.82
N THR A 411 1.47 -6.71 -13.52
CA THR A 411 1.21 -6.62 -14.96
C THR A 411 2.39 -5.94 -15.63
N GLN A 412 2.97 -6.58 -16.65
CA GLN A 412 4.01 -6.00 -17.49
C GLN A 412 3.41 -5.68 -18.87
N TRP A 413 3.59 -4.43 -19.31
CA TRP A 413 3.34 -4.08 -20.70
C TRP A 413 4.56 -4.45 -21.54
N THR A 414 4.39 -5.35 -22.49
CA THR A 414 5.50 -5.93 -23.27
C THR A 414 5.93 -5.06 -24.44
N GLY A 415 5.04 -4.16 -24.91
CA GLY A 415 5.24 -3.40 -26.15
C GLY A 415 5.01 -4.23 -27.44
N ASP A 416 4.70 -5.52 -27.33
CA ASP A 416 4.32 -6.38 -28.47
C ASP A 416 2.82 -6.24 -28.74
N PRO A 417 2.39 -5.76 -29.92
CA PRO A 417 0.98 -5.62 -30.24
C PRO A 417 0.20 -6.94 -30.36
N GLU A 418 0.89 -8.08 -30.47
CA GLU A 418 0.26 -9.40 -30.50
C GLU A 418 0.21 -10.06 -29.11
N ASP A 419 0.94 -9.51 -28.13
CA ASP A 419 1.02 -9.98 -26.74
C ASP A 419 1.32 -8.83 -25.78
N SER A 420 0.40 -7.87 -25.69
CA SER A 420 0.63 -6.57 -25.02
C SER A 420 0.85 -6.67 -23.52
N PHE A 421 0.27 -7.67 -22.85
CA PHE A 421 0.30 -7.78 -21.40
C PHE A 421 0.81 -9.14 -20.94
N ARG A 422 1.60 -9.12 -19.87
CA ARG A 422 2.03 -10.32 -19.14
C ARG A 422 1.75 -10.13 -17.65
N HIS A 423 0.95 -11.03 -17.09
CA HIS A 423 0.60 -11.03 -15.69
C HIS A 423 1.38 -12.10 -14.95
N ARG A 424 1.90 -11.77 -13.76
CA ARG A 424 2.62 -12.71 -12.90
C ARG A 424 2.06 -12.66 -11.49
N LEU A 425 2.02 -13.82 -10.84
CA LEU A 425 1.76 -13.92 -9.41
C LEU A 425 3.04 -14.38 -8.73
N TYR A 426 3.51 -13.58 -7.80
CA TYR A 426 4.66 -13.87 -6.95
C TYR A 426 4.21 -14.23 -5.55
N VAL A 427 4.92 -15.15 -4.91
CA VAL A 427 4.85 -15.43 -3.48
C VAL A 427 6.22 -15.17 -2.90
N VAL A 428 6.35 -14.16 -2.03
CA VAL A 428 7.61 -13.72 -1.44
C VAL A 428 7.56 -13.80 0.08
N ARG A 429 8.69 -14.03 0.72
CA ARG A 429 8.81 -13.97 2.17
C ARG A 429 10.20 -13.46 2.59
N PRO A 430 10.37 -12.94 3.82
CA PRO A 430 11.69 -12.63 4.35
C PRO A 430 12.58 -13.88 4.45
N GLU A 431 13.85 -13.72 4.07
CA GLU A 431 14.87 -14.72 4.30
C GLU A 431 15.26 -14.75 5.78
N PRO A 432 15.28 -15.92 6.46
CA PRO A 432 15.57 -15.96 7.88
C PRO A 432 16.99 -15.55 8.29
N SER A 433 17.92 -15.52 7.33
CA SER A 433 19.36 -15.33 7.58
C SER A 433 19.93 -14.02 7.03
N ALA A 434 19.14 -13.27 6.28
CA ALA A 434 19.56 -12.02 5.66
C ALA A 434 18.35 -11.08 5.47
N PRO A 435 18.53 -9.76 5.45
CA PRO A 435 17.45 -8.81 5.16
C PRO A 435 17.12 -8.76 3.65
N GLU A 436 16.82 -9.90 3.08
CA GLU A 436 16.43 -10.14 1.70
C GLU A 436 15.06 -10.83 1.63
N LEU A 437 14.41 -10.79 0.49
CA LEU A 437 13.19 -11.55 0.26
C LEU A 437 13.47 -12.73 -0.67
N GLU A 438 12.95 -13.90 -0.29
CA GLU A 438 12.96 -15.10 -1.13
C GLU A 438 11.68 -15.15 -1.97
N VAL A 439 11.81 -15.34 -3.29
CA VAL A 439 10.68 -15.68 -4.16
C VAL A 439 10.41 -17.18 -4.04
N LEU A 440 9.40 -17.54 -3.24
CA LEU A 440 9.01 -18.93 -3.02
C LEU A 440 8.34 -19.53 -4.25
N GLY A 441 7.47 -18.77 -4.91
CA GLY A 441 6.68 -19.23 -6.03
C GLY A 441 6.43 -18.13 -7.06
N LEU A 442 6.34 -18.54 -8.31
CA LEU A 442 6.07 -17.68 -9.46
C LEU A 442 5.13 -18.39 -10.43
N LEU A 443 4.06 -17.71 -10.84
CA LEU A 443 3.12 -18.17 -11.87
C LEU A 443 3.00 -17.09 -12.94
N GLY A 444 2.82 -17.51 -14.21
CA GLY A 444 2.60 -16.61 -15.34
C GLY A 444 3.86 -16.27 -16.15
N ASP A 445 5.04 -16.71 -15.70
CA ASP A 445 6.28 -16.56 -16.46
C ASP A 445 6.42 -17.60 -17.58
N ASP A 446 5.99 -18.84 -17.30
CA ASP A 446 5.92 -19.90 -18.31
C ASP A 446 4.74 -19.64 -19.28
N PRO A 447 4.97 -19.59 -20.61
CA PRO A 447 3.89 -19.42 -21.59
C PRO A 447 2.79 -20.49 -21.51
N GLU A 448 3.09 -21.71 -21.01
CA GLU A 448 2.11 -22.77 -20.82
C GLU A 448 1.26 -22.62 -19.55
N ALA A 449 1.74 -21.81 -18.58
CA ALA A 449 1.06 -21.50 -17.32
C ALA A 449 0.73 -20.01 -17.22
N ARG A 450 0.43 -19.38 -18.30
CA ARG A 450 0.17 -17.96 -18.44
C ARG A 450 -1.16 -17.57 -17.78
N ILE A 451 -1.19 -16.44 -17.07
CA ILE A 451 -2.40 -15.78 -16.58
C ILE A 451 -2.92 -14.86 -17.71
N GLY A 452 -4.16 -15.05 -18.13
CA GLY A 452 -4.74 -14.31 -19.26
C GLY A 452 -4.31 -14.82 -20.64
N LYS A 453 -5.11 -14.50 -21.64
CA LYS A 453 -4.80 -14.72 -23.06
C LYS A 453 -3.98 -13.55 -23.60
N PRO A 454 -3.33 -13.67 -24.77
CA PRO A 454 -2.66 -12.53 -25.41
C PRO A 454 -3.58 -11.31 -25.52
N ASN A 455 -3.07 -10.12 -25.19
CA ASN A 455 -3.76 -8.83 -25.18
C ASN A 455 -4.88 -8.66 -24.14
N GLU A 456 -5.11 -9.63 -23.26
CA GLU A 456 -6.00 -9.42 -22.12
C GLU A 456 -5.27 -8.65 -21.02
N ASP A 457 -5.85 -7.55 -20.57
CA ASP A 457 -5.39 -6.80 -19.39
C ASP A 457 -6.05 -7.35 -18.12
N LEU A 458 -5.46 -7.09 -16.95
CA LEU A 458 -5.92 -7.57 -15.65
C LEU A 458 -6.83 -6.52 -14.99
N TYR A 459 -8.08 -6.88 -14.76
CA TYR A 459 -9.09 -6.01 -14.18
C TYR A 459 -9.35 -6.32 -12.71
N GLY A 460 -9.81 -7.50 -12.37
CA GLY A 460 -10.15 -7.90 -11.01
C GLY A 460 -9.19 -8.91 -10.43
N VAL A 461 -8.77 -8.71 -9.19
CA VAL A 461 -8.03 -9.69 -8.39
C VAL A 461 -8.69 -9.83 -7.03
N ARG A 462 -8.83 -11.04 -6.52
CA ARG A 462 -9.27 -11.33 -5.17
C ARG A 462 -8.55 -12.54 -4.60
N PHE A 463 -7.90 -12.36 -3.46
CA PHE A 463 -7.36 -13.46 -2.66
C PHE A 463 -8.42 -13.91 -1.64
N MET A 464 -8.62 -15.22 -1.50
CA MET A 464 -9.51 -15.85 -0.53
C MET A 464 -8.83 -17.09 0.05
N GLY A 465 -8.30 -17.00 1.25
CA GLY A 465 -7.54 -18.08 1.87
C GLY A 465 -6.39 -18.55 0.98
N ASP A 466 -6.38 -19.83 0.63
CA ASP A 466 -5.37 -20.45 -0.25
C ASP A 466 -5.70 -20.36 -1.74
N ARG A 467 -6.48 -19.37 -2.16
CA ARG A 467 -6.88 -19.18 -3.56
C ARG A 467 -6.73 -17.73 -3.99
N ALA A 468 -6.56 -17.53 -5.29
CA ALA A 468 -6.74 -16.24 -5.93
C ALA A 468 -7.71 -16.36 -7.11
N TYR A 469 -8.51 -15.34 -7.29
CA TYR A 469 -9.43 -15.18 -8.42
C TYR A 469 -8.99 -13.98 -9.22
N MET A 470 -8.86 -14.15 -10.54
CA MET A 470 -8.37 -13.11 -11.43
C MET A 470 -9.26 -12.99 -12.64
N VAL A 471 -9.63 -11.77 -12.99
CA VAL A 471 -10.40 -11.45 -14.20
C VAL A 471 -9.51 -10.71 -15.15
N THR A 472 -9.30 -11.27 -16.35
CA THR A 472 -8.62 -10.58 -17.45
C THR A 472 -9.64 -10.26 -18.55
N PHE A 473 -9.37 -9.26 -19.37
CA PHE A 473 -10.30 -8.80 -20.40
C PHE A 473 -9.62 -8.22 -21.63
N GLU A 474 -10.06 -8.66 -22.81
CA GLU A 474 -9.98 -7.94 -24.08
C GLU A 474 -11.38 -7.80 -24.72
N ARG A 475 -12.15 -8.89 -24.78
CA ARG A 475 -13.50 -8.96 -25.37
C ARG A 475 -14.44 -9.94 -24.66
N ILE A 476 -13.91 -10.98 -24.07
CA ILE A 476 -14.60 -12.01 -23.29
C ILE A 476 -13.73 -12.24 -22.06
N ASP A 477 -14.35 -12.23 -20.87
CA ASP A 477 -13.63 -12.35 -19.61
C ASP A 477 -13.49 -13.81 -19.19
N PRO A 478 -12.28 -14.33 -19.09
CA PRO A 478 -12.06 -15.46 -18.23
C PRO A 478 -11.88 -15.02 -16.77
N LEU A 479 -12.63 -15.67 -15.88
CA LEU A 479 -12.33 -15.73 -14.45
C LEU A 479 -11.41 -16.91 -14.22
N TYR A 480 -10.16 -16.66 -13.84
CA TYR A 480 -9.19 -17.69 -13.47
C TYR A 480 -9.28 -17.99 -11.97
N VAL A 481 -9.17 -19.27 -11.63
CA VAL A 481 -9.00 -19.73 -10.25
C VAL A 481 -7.58 -20.26 -10.09
N ILE A 482 -6.86 -19.71 -9.12
CA ILE A 482 -5.47 -20.06 -8.84
C ILE A 482 -5.39 -20.72 -7.47
N ASP A 483 -4.79 -21.90 -7.41
CA ASP A 483 -4.48 -22.62 -6.17
C ASP A 483 -3.14 -22.11 -5.61
N LEU A 484 -3.15 -21.65 -4.37
CA LEU A 484 -2.03 -21.14 -3.60
C LEU A 484 -1.75 -21.99 -2.34
N SER A 485 -2.39 -23.15 -2.22
CA SER A 485 -2.22 -24.05 -1.07
C SER A 485 -0.78 -24.52 -0.88
N ILE A 486 0.01 -24.52 -1.96
CA ILE A 486 1.44 -24.75 -1.96
C ILE A 486 2.14 -23.46 -2.40
N PRO A 487 2.62 -22.61 -1.48
CA PRO A 487 3.21 -21.31 -1.82
C PRO A 487 4.32 -21.35 -2.87
N SER A 488 5.09 -22.43 -2.92
CA SER A 488 6.17 -22.63 -3.89
C SER A 488 5.73 -23.18 -5.25
N ALA A 489 4.44 -23.47 -5.42
CA ALA A 489 3.90 -24.06 -6.65
C ALA A 489 2.49 -23.52 -6.96
N PRO A 490 2.31 -22.20 -7.12
CA PRO A 490 1.04 -21.62 -7.52
C PRO A 490 0.61 -22.17 -8.89
N ALA A 491 -0.69 -22.49 -9.06
CA ALA A 491 -1.18 -23.11 -10.29
C ALA A 491 -2.59 -22.66 -10.65
N ILE A 492 -2.85 -22.45 -11.94
CA ILE A 492 -4.20 -22.26 -12.48
C ILE A 492 -4.93 -23.60 -12.42
N VAL A 493 -6.05 -23.64 -11.68
CA VAL A 493 -6.84 -24.87 -11.47
C VAL A 493 -8.23 -24.82 -12.10
N GLY A 494 -8.69 -23.65 -12.48
CA GLY A 494 -10.00 -23.46 -13.12
C GLY A 494 -10.06 -22.20 -13.95
N GLU A 495 -11.00 -22.21 -14.90
CA GLU A 495 -11.31 -21.08 -15.78
C GLU A 495 -12.82 -21.07 -16.05
N LEU A 496 -13.43 -19.87 -16.06
CA LEU A 496 -14.82 -19.65 -16.45
C LEU A 496 -14.90 -18.46 -17.39
N GLU A 497 -15.31 -18.68 -18.63
CA GLU A 497 -15.59 -17.58 -19.56
C GLU A 497 -16.95 -16.95 -19.23
N VAL A 498 -16.97 -15.65 -19.01
CA VAL A 498 -18.19 -14.87 -18.69
C VAL A 498 -18.34 -13.68 -19.65
N PRO A 499 -19.57 -13.27 -19.97
CA PRO A 499 -19.80 -12.11 -20.84
C PRO A 499 -19.64 -10.78 -20.08
N GLY A 500 -18.89 -9.85 -20.63
CA GLY A 500 -18.54 -8.57 -20.02
C GLY A 500 -17.35 -8.70 -19.06
N PHE A 501 -17.12 -7.80 -18.11
CA PHE A 501 -16.00 -7.90 -17.17
C PHE A 501 -16.42 -7.53 -15.73
N SER A 502 -15.62 -7.99 -14.76
CA SER A 502 -15.76 -7.63 -13.36
C SER A 502 -14.49 -6.90 -12.89
N ASP A 503 -14.65 -5.65 -12.49
CA ASP A 503 -13.57 -4.83 -11.94
C ASP A 503 -13.31 -5.18 -10.48
N LEU A 504 -14.36 -5.50 -9.73
CA LEU A 504 -14.32 -5.84 -8.33
C LEU A 504 -14.87 -7.24 -8.11
N LEU A 505 -14.16 -8.04 -7.33
CA LEU A 505 -14.57 -9.35 -6.86
C LEU A 505 -14.73 -9.32 -5.35
N HIS A 506 -15.95 -9.58 -4.88
CA HIS A 506 -16.32 -9.56 -3.47
C HIS A 506 -16.60 -10.98 -2.96
N GLU A 507 -15.96 -11.36 -1.87
CA GLU A 507 -16.24 -12.62 -1.18
C GLU A 507 -17.59 -12.55 -0.48
N VAL A 508 -18.51 -13.44 -0.83
CA VAL A 508 -19.80 -13.59 -0.16
C VAL A 508 -19.72 -14.74 0.86
N SER A 509 -18.98 -15.77 0.53
CA SER A 509 -18.63 -16.90 1.39
C SER A 509 -17.50 -17.69 0.72
N ASP A 510 -16.91 -18.66 1.43
CA ASP A 510 -15.86 -19.55 0.92
C ASP A 510 -16.14 -20.15 -0.49
N ASP A 511 -17.42 -20.30 -0.84
CA ASP A 511 -17.87 -20.91 -2.10
C ASP A 511 -18.54 -19.93 -3.07
N LEU A 512 -18.75 -18.67 -2.67
CA LEU A 512 -19.48 -17.68 -3.46
C LEU A 512 -18.71 -16.37 -3.60
N LEU A 513 -18.56 -15.92 -4.84
CA LEU A 513 -17.90 -14.68 -5.20
C LEU A 513 -18.87 -13.80 -5.99
N LEU A 514 -19.03 -12.54 -5.61
CA LEU A 514 -19.81 -11.54 -6.30
C LEU A 514 -18.90 -10.65 -7.15
N GLY A 515 -19.16 -10.61 -8.45
CA GLY A 515 -18.48 -9.70 -9.36
C GLY A 515 -19.31 -8.44 -9.61
N LEU A 516 -18.69 -7.28 -9.47
CA LEU A 516 -19.19 -5.99 -9.94
C LEU A 516 -18.40 -5.57 -11.16
N GLY A 517 -19.07 -5.01 -12.17
CA GLY A 517 -18.39 -4.58 -13.38
C GLY A 517 -19.37 -4.14 -14.46
N SER A 518 -19.00 -4.37 -15.72
CA SER A 518 -19.81 -4.00 -16.87
C SER A 518 -20.15 -5.21 -17.74
N SER A 519 -21.39 -5.24 -18.24
CA SER A 519 -21.84 -6.24 -19.22
C SER A 519 -21.29 -5.89 -20.61
N GLU A 520 -21.41 -6.83 -21.59
CA GLU A 520 -21.10 -6.57 -23.01
C GLU A 520 -21.80 -5.31 -23.57
N ARG A 521 -22.95 -4.98 -23.02
CA ARG A 521 -23.72 -3.78 -23.40
C ARG A 521 -23.30 -2.51 -22.66
N ARG A 522 -22.24 -2.58 -21.84
CA ARG A 522 -21.74 -1.50 -21.00
C ARG A 522 -22.71 -1.04 -19.91
N PHE A 523 -23.65 -1.89 -19.48
CA PHE A 523 -24.44 -1.65 -18.30
C PHE A 523 -23.70 -2.18 -17.06
N PRO A 524 -23.82 -1.50 -15.91
CA PRO A 524 -23.35 -2.06 -14.65
C PRO A 524 -23.94 -3.44 -14.43
N LYS A 525 -23.12 -4.42 -14.07
CA LYS A 525 -23.56 -5.78 -13.75
C LYS A 525 -23.18 -6.18 -12.34
N LEU A 526 -24.02 -7.00 -11.74
CA LEU A 526 -23.74 -7.83 -10.60
C LEU A 526 -23.84 -9.29 -11.04
N GLU A 527 -22.79 -10.07 -10.83
CA GLU A 527 -22.76 -11.48 -11.20
C GLU A 527 -22.25 -12.34 -10.04
N LEU A 528 -23.03 -13.37 -9.69
CA LEU A 528 -22.70 -14.29 -8.61
C LEU A 528 -22.04 -15.54 -9.19
N TYR A 529 -20.82 -15.83 -8.73
CA TYR A 529 -20.06 -17.01 -9.10
C TYR A 529 -20.08 -18.05 -7.98
N ASN A 530 -20.35 -19.31 -8.32
CA ASN A 530 -20.10 -20.43 -7.42
C ASN A 530 -18.71 -21.01 -7.72
N VAL A 531 -17.86 -21.00 -6.73
CA VAL A 531 -16.44 -21.41 -6.78
C VAL A 531 -16.15 -22.60 -5.86
N SER A 532 -17.20 -23.34 -5.44
CA SER A 532 -17.07 -24.53 -4.59
C SER A 532 -16.30 -25.65 -5.29
N ASP A 533 -16.47 -25.81 -6.61
CA ASP A 533 -15.61 -26.64 -7.45
C ASP A 533 -14.61 -25.73 -8.18
N VAL A 534 -13.41 -25.60 -7.62
CA VAL A 534 -12.34 -24.72 -8.12
C VAL A 534 -11.93 -25.04 -9.56
N SER A 535 -12.10 -26.31 -9.99
CA SER A 535 -11.78 -26.73 -11.37
C SER A 535 -12.90 -26.42 -12.36
N ARG A 536 -14.08 -26.04 -11.85
CA ARG A 536 -15.28 -25.79 -12.66
C ARG A 536 -16.16 -24.70 -12.04
N PRO A 537 -15.65 -23.47 -11.92
CA PRO A 537 -16.46 -22.35 -11.44
C PRO A 537 -17.65 -22.12 -12.38
N ILE A 538 -18.78 -21.67 -11.85
CA ILE A 538 -19.99 -21.43 -12.63
C ILE A 538 -20.65 -20.12 -12.24
N SER A 539 -21.20 -19.39 -13.22
CA SER A 539 -22.11 -18.26 -12.96
C SER A 539 -23.45 -18.80 -12.48
N GLN A 540 -23.92 -18.32 -11.31
CA GLN A 540 -25.25 -18.66 -10.75
C GLN A 540 -26.32 -17.67 -11.17
N GLY A 541 -25.96 -16.46 -11.55
CA GLY A 541 -26.89 -15.44 -12.00
C GLY A 541 -26.21 -14.11 -12.25
N LEU A 542 -26.80 -13.33 -13.13
CA LEU A 542 -26.36 -12.02 -13.55
C LEU A 542 -27.55 -11.04 -13.49
N ILE A 543 -27.30 -9.86 -12.97
CA ILE A 543 -28.23 -8.75 -12.98
C ILE A 543 -27.55 -7.56 -13.67
N GLU A 544 -28.16 -7.03 -14.71
CA GLU A 544 -27.78 -5.74 -15.30
C GLU A 544 -28.57 -4.62 -14.61
N LEU A 545 -27.86 -3.61 -14.11
CA LEU A 545 -28.46 -2.46 -13.43
C LEU A 545 -28.66 -1.33 -14.44
N GLY A 546 -29.83 -0.66 -14.37
CA GLY A 546 -30.08 0.51 -15.18
C GLY A 546 -30.24 0.26 -16.68
N ALA A 547 -30.61 -0.96 -17.09
CA ALA A 547 -30.87 -1.29 -18.51
C ALA A 547 -31.93 -0.37 -19.16
N ASP A 548 -32.71 0.34 -18.36
CA ASP A 548 -33.70 1.34 -18.79
C ASP A 548 -33.12 2.79 -18.81
N LEU A 549 -31.87 2.98 -18.42
CA LEU A 549 -31.22 4.29 -18.39
C LEU A 549 -30.30 4.44 -19.62
N ASP A 550 -30.45 5.52 -20.36
CA ASP A 550 -29.71 5.82 -21.61
C ASP A 550 -28.20 6.14 -21.38
N TRP A 551 -27.67 5.93 -20.19
CA TRP A 551 -26.32 6.31 -19.80
C TRP A 551 -25.51 5.07 -19.41
N GLY A 552 -24.64 4.64 -20.33
CA GLY A 552 -23.68 3.55 -20.08
C GLY A 552 -22.50 3.99 -19.18
N TYR A 553 -22.80 4.35 -17.93
CA TYR A 553 -21.78 4.65 -16.93
C TYR A 553 -21.76 3.52 -15.90
N SER A 554 -20.59 2.88 -15.73
CA SER A 554 -20.40 1.91 -14.65
C SER A 554 -20.26 2.66 -13.33
N PRO A 555 -21.11 2.45 -12.33
CA PRO A 555 -20.90 3.00 -10.99
C PRO A 555 -19.78 2.30 -10.23
N ALA A 556 -19.17 1.26 -10.79
CA ALA A 556 -18.06 0.53 -10.19
C ALA A 556 -16.69 1.18 -10.46
N GLN A 557 -16.65 2.48 -10.69
CA GLN A 557 -15.42 3.27 -10.61
C GLN A 557 -15.33 3.85 -9.19
N TYR A 558 -14.52 3.22 -8.37
CA TYR A 558 -14.10 3.72 -7.07
C TYR A 558 -12.79 4.47 -7.21
#